data_0c3b9c952f606c2f27e1827c6d6ac570
#
_entry.id   0c3b9c952f606c2f27e1827c6d6ac570
#
_cell.length_a   1.000
_cell.length_b   1.000
_cell.length_c   1.000
_cell.angle_alpha   90.00
_cell.angle_beta   90.00
_cell.angle_gamma   90.00
#
_symmetry.space_group_name_H-M   'P 1'
#
loop_
_entity.id
_entity.type
_entity.pdbx_description
1 polymer ?
#
loop_
_entity_poly.entity_id
_entity_poly.type
_entity_poly.pdbx_seq_one_letter_code
_entity_poly.pdbx_strand_id
1 'polypeptide(L)'
;MNPAAWLLLPGLVLLPVLLLLPLALHGGGWSLIGGFLAAAVQPSLDPALLAASGRGLAVTLAMALWSWLLCLVLGLAAGLLSAPLVVAELCGRRWPALVLRRLLALPRSLHELLWGLILLQGLGLHPGVAVIAIALPYGALVARVVSDQVEALDPGPLQALRTAGSPGWAALLQALGPPLLTGLLSYGGYRLECALRSATLLGVFGLGGIGTDLRLSLQSLQFREAWTSLWVLGLTMVLLETAVGQLRRRWWQPGATVGRRGRELLLTAAGLLLLLPPSGRLLGLHWAGLLSGWSWPPVAVLLQADGWRQPWLALIGSTLALTLLASLLAVGAAPWLLLLLRPWPWARRLLQAVGLLARLLPPPLTALLLLFVCRPGVLPAALALAFHNAGILGRLLLEQLEAVDPRPEQALRTAGAGPRQALLHGAYPAAARTYLAYGAYRSDVILRETVVVGLVGAGGLGVVLLEALSSFAWGEVLPVLVVYAGLTLAGETIADVCRRRLLQAGGVA
;
A
#
# COMPACT_ATOMS: atom_id res chain seq x y z
N MET A 1 28.15 -16.00 0.49
CA MET A 1 27.40 -15.90 -0.80
C MET A 1 27.39 -14.46 -1.26
N ASN A 2 27.58 -14.22 -2.57
CA ASN A 2 27.55 -12.88 -3.13
C ASN A 2 26.16 -12.23 -2.90
N PRO A 3 26.07 -11.01 -2.36
CA PRO A 3 24.79 -10.32 -2.13
C PRO A 3 23.88 -10.23 -3.37
N ALA A 4 24.46 -10.15 -4.56
CA ALA A 4 23.71 -10.19 -5.82
C ALA A 4 22.96 -11.50 -6.06
N ALA A 5 23.50 -12.65 -5.58
CA ALA A 5 22.80 -13.93 -5.69
C ALA A 5 21.51 -13.97 -4.85
N TRP A 6 21.53 -13.36 -3.66
CA TRP A 6 20.34 -13.25 -2.81
C TRP A 6 19.24 -12.41 -3.48
N LEU A 7 19.61 -11.39 -4.24
CA LEU A 7 18.67 -10.53 -4.96
C LEU A 7 17.96 -11.27 -6.10
N LEU A 8 18.62 -12.22 -6.75
CA LEU A 8 18.07 -13.00 -7.86
C LEU A 8 17.35 -14.27 -7.40
N LEU A 9 17.63 -14.78 -6.21
CA LEU A 9 17.07 -16.03 -5.70
C LEU A 9 15.53 -16.09 -5.74
N PRO A 10 14.78 -15.06 -5.28
CA PRO A 10 13.32 -15.09 -5.33
C PRO A 10 12.77 -15.26 -6.73
N GLY A 11 13.47 -14.76 -7.75
CA GLY A 11 13.04 -14.87 -9.14
C GLY A 11 13.18 -16.26 -9.76
N LEU A 12 13.84 -17.22 -9.10
CA LEU A 12 13.88 -18.60 -9.58
C LEU A 12 12.50 -19.24 -9.63
N VAL A 13 11.55 -18.74 -8.85
CA VAL A 13 10.15 -19.19 -8.89
C VAL A 13 9.46 -18.86 -10.23
N LEU A 14 9.99 -17.93 -11.01
CA LEU A 14 9.49 -17.63 -12.36
C LEU A 14 9.56 -18.86 -13.27
N LEU A 15 10.59 -19.71 -13.10
CA LEU A 15 10.75 -20.89 -13.93
C LEU A 15 9.61 -21.91 -13.74
N PRO A 16 9.29 -22.43 -12.55
CA PRO A 16 8.16 -23.33 -12.38
C PRO A 16 6.82 -22.66 -12.71
N VAL A 17 6.66 -21.38 -12.47
CA VAL A 17 5.43 -20.65 -12.84
C VAL A 17 5.26 -20.61 -14.36
N LEU A 18 6.31 -20.34 -15.13
CA LEU A 18 6.27 -20.36 -16.59
C LEU A 18 5.97 -21.76 -17.13
N LEU A 19 6.48 -22.83 -16.48
CA LEU A 19 6.20 -24.21 -16.86
C LEU A 19 4.76 -24.62 -16.55
N LEU A 20 4.18 -24.12 -15.44
CA LEU A 20 2.81 -24.44 -15.03
C LEU A 20 1.76 -23.54 -15.69
N LEU A 21 2.16 -22.38 -16.22
CA LEU A 21 1.25 -21.40 -16.83
C LEU A 21 0.37 -22.01 -17.93
N PRO A 22 0.90 -22.83 -18.88
CA PRO A 22 0.06 -23.45 -19.91
C PRO A 22 -1.08 -24.32 -19.37
N LEU A 23 -0.88 -24.97 -18.21
CA LEU A 23 -1.91 -25.79 -17.56
C LEU A 23 -3.02 -24.94 -16.94
N ALA A 24 -2.71 -23.72 -16.55
CA ALA A 24 -3.66 -22.77 -15.99
C ALA A 24 -4.46 -22.03 -17.08
N LEU A 25 -3.99 -22.04 -18.33
CA LEU A 25 -4.66 -21.38 -19.44
C LEU A 25 -5.83 -22.22 -19.94
N HIS A 26 -6.94 -21.56 -20.32
CA HIS A 26 -8.10 -22.26 -20.92
C HIS A 26 -8.25 -21.99 -22.43
N GLY A 27 -7.30 -21.28 -23.02
CA GLY A 27 -7.22 -21.06 -24.48
C GLY A 27 -8.25 -20.09 -25.07
N GLY A 28 -9.31 -19.72 -24.34
CA GLY A 28 -10.26 -18.67 -24.73
C GLY A 28 -9.80 -17.30 -24.29
N GLY A 29 -10.45 -16.26 -24.77
CA GLY A 29 -10.28 -14.89 -24.24
C GLY A 29 -9.00 -14.14 -24.63
N TRP A 30 -8.07 -14.72 -25.40
CA TRP A 30 -6.90 -14.00 -25.92
C TRP A 30 -7.30 -12.78 -26.76
N SER A 31 -8.41 -12.88 -27.49
CA SER A 31 -9.01 -11.76 -28.23
C SER A 31 -9.45 -10.64 -27.30
N LEU A 32 -9.98 -10.97 -26.12
CA LEU A 32 -10.38 -9.99 -25.10
C LEU A 32 -9.17 -9.26 -24.53
N ILE A 33 -8.11 -9.99 -24.20
CA ILE A 33 -6.83 -9.37 -23.78
C ILE A 33 -6.24 -8.50 -24.89
N GLY A 34 -6.24 -9.00 -26.12
CA GLY A 34 -5.81 -8.21 -27.30
C GLY A 34 -6.66 -6.95 -27.47
N GLY A 35 -7.98 -7.07 -27.36
CA GLY A 35 -8.91 -5.95 -27.40
C GLY A 35 -8.70 -4.95 -26.27
N PHE A 36 -8.46 -5.43 -25.04
CA PHE A 36 -8.12 -4.57 -23.92
C PHE A 36 -6.81 -3.80 -24.16
N LEU A 37 -5.75 -4.46 -24.61
CA LEU A 37 -4.47 -3.80 -24.91
C LEU A 37 -4.57 -2.82 -26.08
N ALA A 38 -5.31 -3.17 -27.15
CA ALA A 38 -5.53 -2.29 -28.29
C ALA A 38 -6.32 -1.02 -27.90
N ALA A 39 -7.29 -1.15 -27.02
CA ALA A 39 -8.08 -0.06 -26.51
C ALA A 39 -7.25 1.00 -25.74
N ALA A 40 -6.06 0.62 -25.24
CA ALA A 40 -5.15 1.55 -24.56
C ALA A 40 -4.73 2.72 -25.45
N VAL A 41 -4.57 2.46 -26.75
CA VAL A 41 -4.15 3.47 -27.75
C VAL A 41 -5.34 4.22 -28.33
N GLN A 42 -6.55 3.69 -28.15
CA GLN A 42 -7.79 4.26 -28.67
C GLN A 42 -8.88 4.40 -27.59
N PRO A 43 -8.61 5.16 -26.50
CA PRO A 43 -9.61 5.38 -25.47
C PRO A 43 -10.84 6.11 -26.07
N SER A 44 -11.98 5.95 -25.43
CA SER A 44 -13.17 6.72 -25.81
C SER A 44 -13.03 8.16 -25.33
N LEU A 45 -13.20 9.12 -26.22
CA LEU A 45 -13.16 10.56 -25.94
C LEU A 45 -14.56 11.18 -25.90
N ASP A 46 -15.60 10.37 -25.73
CA ASP A 46 -16.97 10.87 -25.60
C ASP A 46 -17.05 11.89 -24.45
N PRO A 47 -17.55 13.12 -24.70
CA PRO A 47 -17.68 14.16 -23.69
C PRO A 47 -18.51 13.74 -22.47
N ALA A 48 -19.55 12.93 -22.65
CA ALA A 48 -20.39 12.42 -21.57
C ALA A 48 -19.59 11.47 -20.65
N LEU A 49 -18.79 10.60 -21.26
CA LEU A 49 -17.91 9.66 -20.53
C LEU A 49 -16.78 10.41 -19.81
N LEU A 50 -16.14 11.37 -20.45
CA LEU A 50 -15.12 12.20 -19.83
C LEU A 50 -15.67 12.97 -18.63
N ALA A 51 -16.87 13.52 -18.74
CA ALA A 51 -17.55 14.19 -17.63
C ALA A 51 -17.89 13.20 -16.49
N ALA A 52 -18.33 11.98 -16.82
CA ALA A 52 -18.60 10.92 -15.83
C ALA A 52 -17.29 10.50 -15.11
N SER A 53 -16.24 10.19 -15.86
CA SER A 53 -14.92 9.85 -15.30
C SER A 53 -14.35 10.99 -14.46
N GLY A 54 -14.56 12.25 -14.86
CA GLY A 54 -14.18 13.43 -14.08
C GLY A 54 -14.92 13.53 -12.75
N ARG A 55 -16.24 13.27 -12.74
CA ARG A 55 -17.02 13.20 -11.49
C ARG A 55 -16.58 12.04 -10.61
N GLY A 56 -16.39 10.85 -11.19
CA GLY A 56 -15.86 9.69 -10.47
C GLY A 56 -14.48 9.96 -9.85
N LEU A 57 -13.59 10.62 -10.60
CA LEU A 57 -12.28 11.05 -10.08
C LEU A 57 -12.43 12.05 -8.93
N ALA A 58 -13.30 13.05 -9.04
CA ALA A 58 -13.52 14.04 -7.98
C ALA A 58 -13.97 13.36 -6.67
N VAL A 59 -14.89 12.38 -6.76
CA VAL A 59 -15.32 11.58 -5.60
C VAL A 59 -14.16 10.79 -5.02
N THR A 60 -13.34 10.14 -5.86
CA THR A 60 -12.15 9.37 -5.41
C THR A 60 -11.13 10.26 -4.72
N LEU A 61 -10.86 11.45 -5.28
CA LEU A 61 -9.95 12.43 -4.68
C LEU A 61 -10.48 12.96 -3.35
N ALA A 62 -11.77 13.21 -3.26
CA ALA A 62 -12.43 13.64 -2.03
C ALA A 62 -12.32 12.56 -0.94
N MET A 63 -12.61 11.28 -1.27
CA MET A 63 -12.42 10.16 -0.35
C MET A 63 -10.96 10.04 0.11
N ALA A 64 -10.01 10.13 -0.82
CA ALA A 64 -8.58 10.07 -0.50
C ALA A 64 -8.14 11.22 0.41
N LEU A 65 -8.59 12.45 0.15
CA LEU A 65 -8.26 13.63 0.95
C LEU A 65 -8.77 13.51 2.40
N TRP A 66 -10.04 13.16 2.57
CA TRP A 66 -10.64 12.99 3.90
C TRP A 66 -10.02 11.82 4.67
N SER A 67 -9.80 10.69 4.00
CA SER A 67 -9.12 9.52 4.60
C SER A 67 -7.70 9.87 5.04
N TRP A 68 -6.97 10.57 4.19
CA TRP A 68 -5.60 11.01 4.45
C TRP A 68 -5.53 11.97 5.64
N LEU A 69 -6.39 12.98 5.68
CA LEU A 69 -6.43 13.93 6.79
C LEU A 69 -6.76 13.23 8.11
N LEU A 70 -7.81 12.40 8.08
CA LEU A 70 -8.26 11.66 9.27
C LEU A 70 -7.16 10.70 9.76
N CYS A 71 -6.48 9.98 8.86
CA CYS A 71 -5.39 9.09 9.25
C CYS A 71 -4.18 9.83 9.82
N LEU A 72 -3.87 11.05 9.33
CA LEU A 72 -2.78 11.86 9.89
C LEU A 72 -3.13 12.39 11.28
N VAL A 73 -4.34 12.92 11.46
CA VAL A 73 -4.78 13.44 12.76
C VAL A 73 -4.84 12.34 13.82
N LEU A 74 -5.57 11.26 13.51
CA LEU A 74 -5.68 10.11 14.43
C LEU A 74 -4.33 9.43 14.64
N GLY A 75 -3.55 9.27 13.57
CA GLY A 75 -2.25 8.62 13.61
C GLY A 75 -1.21 9.43 14.40
N LEU A 76 -1.20 10.75 14.28
CA LEU A 76 -0.32 11.60 15.08
C LEU A 76 -0.69 11.53 16.57
N ALA A 77 -1.97 11.70 16.89
CA ALA A 77 -2.45 11.63 18.28
C ALA A 77 -2.16 10.24 18.91
N ALA A 78 -2.57 9.17 18.24
CA ALA A 78 -2.33 7.81 18.70
C ALA A 78 -0.84 7.44 18.73
N GLY A 79 -0.05 7.98 17.81
CA GLY A 79 1.41 7.78 17.73
C GLY A 79 2.14 8.40 18.92
N LEU A 80 1.82 9.64 19.26
CA LEU A 80 2.37 10.30 20.45
C LEU A 80 1.96 9.57 21.73
N LEU A 81 0.68 9.18 21.86
CA LEU A 81 0.18 8.43 23.01
C LEU A 81 0.73 6.98 23.08
N SER A 82 1.16 6.41 21.98
CA SER A 82 1.80 5.08 21.93
C SER A 82 3.33 5.12 22.00
N ALA A 83 3.94 6.32 22.12
CA ALA A 83 5.38 6.49 22.29
C ALA A 83 5.74 6.43 23.79
N PRO A 84 6.48 5.40 24.26
CA PRO A 84 6.86 5.25 25.67
C PRO A 84 7.61 6.45 26.24
N LEU A 85 8.44 7.11 25.43
CA LEU A 85 9.19 8.31 25.85
C LEU A 85 8.23 9.47 26.19
N VAL A 86 7.24 9.73 25.32
CA VAL A 86 6.27 10.83 25.52
C VAL A 86 5.39 10.57 26.75
N VAL A 87 4.85 9.34 26.87
CA VAL A 87 3.95 9.02 27.98
C VAL A 87 4.69 8.93 29.31
N ALA A 88 5.95 8.46 29.31
CA ALA A 88 6.78 8.49 30.52
C ALA A 88 7.05 9.92 31.00
N GLU A 89 7.30 10.85 30.07
CA GLU A 89 7.57 12.26 30.39
C GLU A 89 6.31 12.97 30.93
N LEU A 90 5.12 12.66 30.40
CA LEU A 90 3.86 13.28 30.81
C LEU A 90 3.23 12.64 32.04
N CYS A 91 3.26 11.29 32.14
CA CYS A 91 2.53 10.52 33.15
C CYS A 91 3.43 9.75 34.11
N GLY A 92 4.76 9.80 33.94
CA GLY A 92 5.73 9.04 34.75
C GLY A 92 5.74 7.51 34.53
N ARG A 93 4.94 7.00 33.60
CA ARG A 93 4.76 5.55 33.36
C ARG A 93 4.81 5.22 31.86
N ARG A 94 5.47 4.11 31.50
CA ARG A 94 5.60 3.67 30.08
C ARG A 94 4.55 2.64 29.66
N TRP A 95 3.96 1.91 30.59
CA TRP A 95 3.06 0.80 30.27
C TRP A 95 1.79 1.20 29.48
N PRO A 96 1.15 2.39 29.69
CA PRO A 96 -0.05 2.72 28.91
C PRO A 96 0.28 2.85 27.41
N ALA A 97 1.43 3.44 27.08
CA ALA A 97 1.90 3.53 25.70
C ALA A 97 2.11 2.15 25.06
N LEU A 98 2.69 1.21 25.81
CA LEU A 98 2.93 -0.15 25.31
C LEU A 98 1.62 -0.91 25.08
N VAL A 99 0.62 -0.73 25.95
CA VAL A 99 -0.72 -1.31 25.76
C VAL A 99 -1.37 -0.72 24.50
N LEU A 100 -1.40 0.60 24.38
CA LEU A 100 -1.99 1.26 23.21
C LEU A 100 -1.27 0.83 21.90
N ARG A 101 0.06 0.74 21.92
CA ARG A 101 0.86 0.27 20.78
C ARG A 101 0.48 -1.15 20.34
N ARG A 102 0.16 -2.04 21.28
CA ARG A 102 -0.33 -3.40 20.98
C ARG A 102 -1.76 -3.37 20.45
N LEU A 103 -2.65 -2.56 21.02
CA LEU A 103 -4.02 -2.41 20.54
C LEU A 103 -4.08 -1.86 19.12
N LEU A 104 -3.20 -0.90 18.77
CA LEU A 104 -3.10 -0.36 17.42
C LEU A 104 -2.58 -1.38 16.38
N ALA A 105 -2.09 -2.54 16.81
CA ALA A 105 -1.77 -3.63 15.90
C ALA A 105 -3.01 -4.25 15.23
N LEU A 106 -4.15 -4.27 15.91
CA LEU A 106 -5.40 -4.84 15.40
C LEU A 106 -5.93 -4.11 14.15
N PRO A 107 -6.18 -2.78 14.17
CA PRO A 107 -6.69 -2.09 12.98
C PRO A 107 -5.73 -2.17 11.78
N ARG A 108 -4.42 -2.22 11.98
CA ARG A 108 -3.46 -2.33 10.88
C ARG A 108 -3.22 -3.77 10.39
N SER A 109 -3.65 -4.79 11.13
CA SER A 109 -3.52 -6.19 10.72
C SER A 109 -4.46 -6.55 9.57
N LEU A 110 -5.56 -5.82 9.43
CA LEU A 110 -6.55 -6.02 8.37
C LEU A 110 -6.36 -5.00 7.25
N HIS A 111 -6.57 -5.48 6.01
CA HIS A 111 -6.55 -4.61 4.83
C HIS A 111 -7.76 -3.65 4.84
N GLU A 112 -7.59 -2.45 4.29
CA GLU A 112 -8.66 -1.42 4.22
C GLU A 112 -9.93 -1.91 3.54
N LEU A 113 -9.83 -2.84 2.59
CA LEU A 113 -10.98 -3.45 1.95
C LEU A 113 -11.86 -4.20 2.97
N LEU A 114 -11.25 -4.96 3.90
CA LEU A 114 -12.00 -5.67 4.93
C LEU A 114 -12.72 -4.69 5.84
N TRP A 115 -12.05 -3.62 6.25
CA TRP A 115 -12.69 -2.54 6.99
C TRP A 115 -13.85 -1.94 6.20
N GLY A 116 -13.66 -1.73 4.88
CA GLY A 116 -14.71 -1.24 4.00
C GLY A 116 -15.93 -2.16 3.97
N LEU A 117 -15.73 -3.46 3.79
CA LEU A 117 -16.80 -4.44 3.73
C LEU A 117 -17.52 -4.61 5.08
N ILE A 118 -16.78 -4.65 6.20
CA ILE A 118 -17.35 -4.74 7.53
C ILE A 118 -18.18 -3.49 7.84
N LEU A 119 -17.60 -2.31 7.62
CA LEU A 119 -18.30 -1.05 7.89
C LEU A 119 -19.49 -0.82 6.96
N LEU A 120 -19.41 -1.31 5.71
CA LEU A 120 -20.53 -1.29 4.77
C LEU A 120 -21.75 -2.01 5.31
N GLN A 121 -21.55 -3.14 5.98
CA GLN A 121 -22.62 -3.92 6.58
C GLN A 121 -23.31 -3.20 7.74
N GLY A 122 -22.53 -2.44 8.53
CA GLY A 122 -23.07 -1.73 9.71
C GLY A 122 -23.60 -0.32 9.40
N LEU A 123 -22.98 0.38 8.45
CA LEU A 123 -23.22 1.80 8.13
C LEU A 123 -23.94 2.00 6.80
N GLY A 124 -24.14 0.94 6.01
CA GLY A 124 -24.76 1.01 4.69
C GLY A 124 -23.85 1.57 3.60
N LEU A 125 -24.38 1.70 2.38
CA LEU A 125 -23.64 2.13 1.21
C LEU A 125 -23.50 3.66 1.20
N HIS A 126 -22.38 4.15 1.70
CA HIS A 126 -22.08 5.58 1.75
C HIS A 126 -20.58 5.84 1.52
N PRO A 127 -20.17 6.88 0.76
CA PRO A 127 -18.75 7.19 0.54
C PRO A 127 -17.94 7.46 1.81
N GLY A 128 -18.59 7.92 2.89
CA GLY A 128 -17.98 8.08 4.21
C GLY A 128 -17.46 6.77 4.82
N VAL A 129 -18.05 5.62 4.44
CA VAL A 129 -17.55 4.29 4.83
C VAL A 129 -16.14 4.08 4.28
N ALA A 130 -15.89 4.46 3.01
CA ALA A 130 -14.55 4.37 2.43
C ALA A 130 -13.55 5.25 3.17
N VAL A 131 -13.97 6.45 3.60
CA VAL A 131 -13.11 7.37 4.38
C VAL A 131 -12.66 6.71 5.69
N ILE A 132 -13.58 6.15 6.46
CA ILE A 132 -13.27 5.49 7.74
C ILE A 132 -12.45 4.22 7.50
N ALA A 133 -12.83 3.41 6.50
CA ALA A 133 -12.18 2.15 6.17
C ALA A 133 -10.69 2.31 5.82
N ILE A 134 -10.33 3.40 5.15
CA ILE A 134 -8.94 3.74 4.84
C ILE A 134 -8.26 4.38 6.06
N ALA A 135 -8.94 5.33 6.72
CA ALA A 135 -8.34 6.10 7.80
C ALA A 135 -7.95 5.24 9.01
N LEU A 136 -8.71 4.19 9.30
CA LEU A 136 -8.50 3.35 10.48
C LEU A 136 -7.16 2.57 10.42
N PRO A 137 -6.89 1.70 9.43
CA PRO A 137 -5.61 1.00 9.32
C PRO A 137 -4.45 1.94 9.04
N TYR A 138 -4.67 2.97 8.21
CA TYR A 138 -3.61 3.94 7.88
C TYR A 138 -3.26 4.82 9.06
N GLY A 139 -4.24 5.22 9.89
CA GLY A 139 -3.99 5.93 11.14
C GLY A 139 -3.13 5.10 12.11
N ALA A 140 -3.42 3.80 12.24
CA ALA A 140 -2.62 2.90 13.05
C ALA A 140 -1.18 2.70 12.50
N LEU A 141 -1.01 2.73 11.17
CA LEU A 141 0.32 2.71 10.54
C LEU A 141 1.07 4.03 10.77
N VAL A 142 0.41 5.18 10.63
CA VAL A 142 0.99 6.49 10.95
C VAL A 142 1.39 6.54 12.41
N ALA A 143 0.52 6.07 13.33
CA ALA A 143 0.82 6.02 14.76
C ALA A 143 2.08 5.21 15.07
N ARG A 144 2.25 4.05 14.41
CA ARG A 144 3.47 3.25 14.55
C ARG A 144 4.70 4.03 14.09
N VAL A 145 4.64 4.64 12.90
CA VAL A 145 5.78 5.40 12.35
C VAL A 145 6.12 6.60 13.22
N VAL A 146 5.13 7.33 13.73
CA VAL A 146 5.33 8.45 14.67
C VAL A 146 6.00 7.97 15.95
N SER A 147 5.48 6.89 16.57
CA SER A 147 6.06 6.31 17.79
C SER A 147 7.50 5.84 17.56
N ASP A 148 7.78 5.14 16.45
CA ASP A 148 9.12 4.67 16.12
C ASP A 148 10.08 5.84 15.82
N GLN A 149 9.61 6.92 15.17
CA GLN A 149 10.41 8.13 14.94
C GLN A 149 10.76 8.84 16.26
N VAL A 150 9.79 8.98 17.16
CA VAL A 150 10.03 9.60 18.49
C VAL A 150 11.09 8.81 19.26
N GLU A 151 11.04 7.48 19.24
CA GLU A 151 12.00 6.64 19.95
C GLU A 151 13.39 6.61 19.31
N ALA A 152 13.49 6.91 18.02
CA ALA A 152 14.76 7.01 17.29
C ALA A 152 15.46 8.36 17.44
N LEU A 153 14.79 9.38 18.01
CA LEU A 153 15.40 10.69 18.24
C LEU A 153 16.38 10.67 19.41
N ASP A 154 17.43 11.50 19.31
CA ASP A 154 18.36 11.72 20.41
C ASP A 154 17.62 12.33 21.62
N PRO A 155 17.67 11.70 22.80
CA PRO A 155 17.05 12.24 24.02
C PRO A 155 17.81 13.45 24.62
N GLY A 156 19.01 13.75 24.17
CA GLY A 156 19.85 14.82 24.71
C GLY A 156 19.17 16.19 24.75
N PRO A 157 18.58 16.69 23.66
CA PRO A 157 17.86 17.97 23.65
C PRO A 157 16.68 18.01 24.64
N LEU A 158 15.94 16.92 24.77
CA LEU A 158 14.83 16.82 25.73
C LEU A 158 15.34 16.89 27.17
N GLN A 159 16.41 16.15 27.49
CA GLN A 159 17.02 16.16 28.82
C GLN A 159 17.57 17.55 29.18
N ALA A 160 18.24 18.23 28.24
CA ALA A 160 18.77 19.58 28.44
C ALA A 160 17.66 20.59 28.79
N LEU A 161 16.52 20.54 28.09
CA LEU A 161 15.37 21.38 28.37
C LEU A 161 14.75 21.06 29.74
N ARG A 162 14.69 19.81 30.11
CA ARG A 162 14.16 19.36 31.42
C ARG A 162 15.06 19.80 32.56
N THR A 163 16.38 19.67 32.45
CA THR A 163 17.33 20.13 33.45
C THR A 163 17.34 21.65 33.58
N ALA A 164 17.02 22.38 32.50
CA ALA A 164 16.83 23.84 32.52
C ALA A 164 15.48 24.27 33.14
N GLY A 165 14.66 23.32 33.65
CA GLY A 165 13.40 23.63 34.34
C GLY A 165 12.16 23.75 33.43
N SER A 166 12.27 23.43 32.12
CA SER A 166 11.11 23.49 31.24
C SER A 166 10.05 22.43 31.63
N PRO A 167 8.75 22.78 31.62
CA PRO A 167 7.70 21.78 31.84
C PRO A 167 7.72 20.69 30.76
N GLY A 168 7.36 19.44 31.12
CA GLY A 168 7.51 18.26 30.24
C GLY A 168 6.88 18.41 28.86
N TRP A 169 5.66 18.95 28.79
CA TRP A 169 4.96 19.18 27.52
C TRP A 169 5.68 20.20 26.61
N ALA A 170 6.26 21.28 27.17
CA ALA A 170 6.99 22.30 26.41
C ALA A 170 8.34 21.76 25.93
N ALA A 171 9.05 21.02 26.78
CA ALA A 171 10.29 20.33 26.41
C ALA A 171 10.07 19.30 25.28
N LEU A 172 9.00 18.49 25.36
CA LEU A 172 8.62 17.56 24.29
C LEU A 172 8.31 18.28 22.98
N LEU A 173 7.52 19.37 23.04
CA LEU A 173 7.14 20.11 21.84
C LEU A 173 8.37 20.75 21.15
N GLN A 174 9.30 21.29 21.91
CA GLN A 174 10.49 21.95 21.38
C GLN A 174 11.55 20.94 20.89
N ALA A 175 11.77 19.85 21.64
CA ALA A 175 12.79 18.85 21.29
C ALA A 175 12.33 17.92 20.17
N LEU A 176 11.08 17.46 20.19
CA LEU A 176 10.57 16.46 19.24
C LEU A 176 9.77 17.06 18.07
N GLY A 177 9.14 18.21 18.27
CA GLY A 177 8.24 18.84 17.29
C GLY A 177 8.88 19.03 15.91
N PRO A 178 10.00 19.76 15.78
CA PRO A 178 10.61 20.03 14.48
C PRO A 178 11.06 18.77 13.72
N PRO A 179 11.81 17.81 14.30
CA PRO A 179 12.22 16.61 13.59
C PRO A 179 11.03 15.69 13.26
N LEU A 180 10.04 15.58 14.15
CA LEU A 180 8.86 14.79 13.93
C LEU A 180 7.99 15.35 12.80
N LEU A 181 7.78 16.68 12.78
CA LEU A 181 7.04 17.34 11.69
C LEU A 181 7.68 17.05 10.33
N THR A 182 8.99 17.10 10.28
CA THR A 182 9.78 16.79 9.09
C THR A 182 9.50 15.37 8.57
N GLY A 183 9.59 14.38 9.45
CA GLY A 183 9.29 12.98 9.12
C GLY A 183 7.84 12.77 8.72
N LEU A 184 6.90 13.38 9.45
CA LEU A 184 5.46 13.28 9.21
C LEU A 184 5.05 13.88 7.86
N LEU A 185 5.62 15.01 7.45
CA LEU A 185 5.34 15.62 6.15
C LEU A 185 5.81 14.73 4.99
N SER A 186 7.00 14.14 5.12
CA SER A 186 7.52 13.21 4.10
C SER A 186 6.67 11.94 4.00
N TYR A 187 6.36 11.34 5.13
CA TYR A 187 5.54 10.13 5.20
C TYR A 187 4.08 10.41 4.84
N GLY A 188 3.53 11.57 5.26
CA GLY A 188 2.19 12.01 4.93
C GLY A 188 1.95 12.14 3.43
N GLY A 189 2.91 12.72 2.68
CA GLY A 189 2.82 12.78 1.22
C GLY A 189 2.72 11.39 0.58
N TYR A 190 3.56 10.45 1.00
CA TYR A 190 3.46 9.06 0.56
C TYR A 190 2.10 8.42 0.90
N ARG A 191 1.54 8.73 2.08
CA ARG A 191 0.23 8.23 2.49
C ARG A 191 -0.91 8.78 1.66
N LEU A 192 -0.82 10.00 1.14
CA LEU A 192 -1.84 10.55 0.23
C LEU A 192 -1.89 9.76 -1.08
N GLU A 193 -0.74 9.40 -1.65
CA GLU A 193 -0.68 8.53 -2.83
C GLU A 193 -1.31 7.15 -2.55
N CYS A 194 -1.01 6.56 -1.38
CA CYS A 194 -1.63 5.30 -0.97
C CYS A 194 -3.15 5.43 -0.80
N ALA A 195 -3.63 6.51 -0.16
CA ALA A 195 -5.05 6.75 0.06
C ALA A 195 -5.83 6.88 -1.26
N LEU A 196 -5.24 7.49 -2.29
CA LEU A 196 -5.85 7.57 -3.63
C LEU A 196 -6.04 6.17 -4.25
N ARG A 197 -5.04 5.29 -4.13
CA ARG A 197 -5.14 3.91 -4.62
C ARG A 197 -6.19 3.12 -3.86
N SER A 198 -6.22 3.25 -2.54
CA SER A 198 -7.22 2.57 -1.69
C SER A 198 -8.63 3.08 -1.94
N ALA A 199 -8.81 4.39 -2.17
CA ALA A 199 -10.10 4.95 -2.55
C ALA A 199 -10.59 4.40 -3.91
N THR A 200 -9.67 4.26 -4.89
CA THR A 200 -9.99 3.61 -6.17
C THR A 200 -10.36 2.14 -5.97
N LEU A 201 -9.61 1.41 -5.14
CA LEU A 201 -9.88 0.01 -4.82
C LEU A 201 -11.26 -0.16 -4.18
N LEU A 202 -11.59 0.64 -3.17
CA LEU A 202 -12.90 0.60 -2.51
C LEU A 202 -14.04 1.00 -3.47
N GLY A 203 -13.75 1.88 -4.43
CA GLY A 203 -14.64 2.18 -5.54
C GLY A 203 -14.98 0.96 -6.40
N VAL A 204 -14.00 0.09 -6.70
CA VAL A 204 -14.23 -1.19 -7.39
C VAL A 204 -15.23 -2.08 -6.63
N PHE A 205 -15.27 -1.98 -5.31
CA PHE A 205 -16.24 -2.71 -4.47
C PHE A 205 -17.57 -1.96 -4.25
N GLY A 206 -17.80 -0.86 -4.97
CA GLY A 206 -19.09 -0.19 -5.02
C GLY A 206 -19.25 1.01 -4.11
N LEU A 207 -18.22 1.45 -3.40
CA LEU A 207 -18.26 2.64 -2.54
C LEU A 207 -18.19 3.98 -3.33
N GLY A 208 -18.27 3.92 -4.65
CA GLY A 208 -18.32 5.11 -5.53
C GLY A 208 -16.96 5.50 -6.10
N GLY A 209 -16.94 6.54 -6.92
CA GLY A 209 -15.75 7.06 -7.56
C GLY A 209 -15.33 6.31 -8.83
N ILE A 210 -14.16 6.68 -9.37
CA ILE A 210 -13.64 6.17 -10.65
C ILE A 210 -13.42 4.64 -10.66
N GLY A 211 -13.22 4.03 -9.48
CA GLY A 211 -13.11 2.58 -9.36
C GLY A 211 -14.38 1.83 -9.73
N THR A 212 -15.56 2.41 -9.45
CA THR A 212 -16.85 1.85 -9.85
C THR A 212 -17.01 1.91 -11.37
N ASP A 213 -16.65 3.03 -11.99
CA ASP A 213 -16.70 3.18 -13.45
C ASP A 213 -15.81 2.15 -14.14
N LEU A 214 -14.57 1.98 -13.64
CA LEU A 214 -13.63 0.98 -14.13
C LEU A 214 -14.18 -0.45 -14.04
N ARG A 215 -14.79 -0.81 -12.91
CA ARG A 215 -15.40 -2.14 -12.76
C ARG A 215 -16.54 -2.35 -13.75
N LEU A 216 -17.44 -1.40 -13.86
CA LEU A 216 -18.59 -1.49 -14.77
C LEU A 216 -18.14 -1.60 -16.24
N SER A 217 -17.21 -0.77 -16.68
CA SER A 217 -16.67 -0.81 -18.04
C SER A 217 -15.96 -2.14 -18.36
N LEU A 218 -15.22 -2.72 -17.38
CA LEU A 218 -14.57 -4.03 -17.56
C LEU A 218 -15.57 -5.17 -17.57
N GLN A 219 -16.61 -5.13 -16.71
CA GLN A 219 -17.65 -6.16 -16.67
C GLN A 219 -18.54 -6.15 -17.92
N SER A 220 -18.78 -4.97 -18.50
CA SER A 220 -19.49 -4.82 -19.78
C SER A 220 -18.60 -4.98 -21.02
N LEU A 221 -17.30 -5.32 -20.83
CA LEU A 221 -16.30 -5.49 -21.90
C LEU A 221 -16.07 -4.23 -22.75
N GLN A 222 -16.43 -3.05 -22.23
CA GLN A 222 -16.22 -1.76 -22.88
C GLN A 222 -14.80 -1.24 -22.61
N PHE A 223 -13.81 -1.89 -23.22
CA PHE A 223 -12.38 -1.65 -22.91
C PHE A 223 -11.92 -0.22 -23.23
N ARG A 224 -12.51 0.42 -24.26
CA ARG A 224 -12.16 1.80 -24.61
C ARG A 224 -12.57 2.79 -23.51
N GLU A 225 -13.70 2.58 -22.87
CA GLU A 225 -14.18 3.37 -21.73
C GLU A 225 -13.34 3.10 -20.47
N ALA A 226 -13.03 1.82 -20.20
CA ALA A 226 -12.15 1.45 -19.11
C ALA A 226 -10.79 2.15 -19.23
N TRP A 227 -10.22 2.22 -20.44
CA TRP A 227 -8.97 2.93 -20.66
C TRP A 227 -9.07 4.44 -20.52
N THR A 228 -10.21 5.05 -20.83
CA THR A 228 -10.45 6.48 -20.54
C THR A 228 -10.32 6.75 -19.04
N SER A 229 -11.00 5.95 -18.21
CA SER A 229 -10.90 6.06 -16.74
C SER A 229 -9.51 5.74 -16.23
N LEU A 230 -8.80 4.75 -16.81
CA LEU A 230 -7.41 4.42 -16.45
C LEU A 230 -6.43 5.55 -16.78
N TRP A 231 -6.58 6.19 -17.95
CA TRP A 231 -5.73 7.32 -18.33
C TRP A 231 -5.96 8.53 -17.44
N VAL A 232 -7.23 8.85 -17.12
CA VAL A 232 -7.60 9.93 -16.20
C VAL A 232 -7.01 9.67 -14.80
N LEU A 233 -7.14 8.46 -14.29
CA LEU A 233 -6.56 8.04 -13.00
C LEU A 233 -5.02 8.08 -13.05
N GLY A 234 -4.42 7.56 -14.12
CA GLY A 234 -2.96 7.53 -14.29
C GLY A 234 -2.33 8.90 -14.33
N LEU A 235 -2.92 9.80 -15.12
CA LEU A 235 -2.48 11.20 -15.17
C LEU A 235 -2.57 11.85 -13.80
N THR A 236 -3.68 11.63 -13.09
CA THR A 236 -3.89 12.18 -11.75
C THR A 236 -2.85 11.65 -10.76
N MET A 237 -2.51 10.36 -10.80
CA MET A 237 -1.46 9.79 -9.95
C MET A 237 -0.09 10.39 -10.25
N VAL A 238 0.27 10.56 -11.52
CA VAL A 238 1.54 11.19 -11.91
C VAL A 238 1.59 12.65 -11.47
N LEU A 239 0.49 13.39 -11.65
CA LEU A 239 0.40 14.78 -11.19
C LEU A 239 0.51 14.87 -9.66
N LEU A 240 -0.14 13.99 -8.93
CA LEU A 240 -0.06 13.95 -7.47
C LEU A 240 1.36 13.59 -6.99
N GLU A 241 1.98 12.53 -7.56
CA GLU A 241 3.37 12.15 -7.26
C GLU A 241 4.34 13.33 -7.50
N THR A 242 4.19 14.01 -8.64
CA THR A 242 5.06 15.15 -8.99
C THR A 242 4.81 16.35 -8.07
N ALA A 243 3.56 16.66 -7.74
CA ALA A 243 3.20 17.75 -6.84
C ALA A 243 3.73 17.50 -5.41
N VAL A 244 3.51 16.30 -4.86
CA VAL A 244 4.04 15.90 -3.55
C VAL A 244 5.58 15.91 -3.56
N GLY A 245 6.21 15.41 -4.62
CA GLY A 245 7.66 15.43 -4.80
C GLY A 245 8.23 16.85 -4.84
N GLN A 246 7.60 17.78 -5.59
CA GLN A 246 8.00 19.18 -5.65
C GLN A 246 7.82 19.89 -4.31
N LEU A 247 6.69 19.64 -3.63
CA LEU A 247 6.39 20.24 -2.33
C LEU A 247 7.43 19.79 -1.29
N ARG A 248 7.75 18.49 -1.25
CA ARG A 248 8.80 17.95 -0.41
C ARG A 248 10.17 18.58 -0.70
N ARG A 249 10.56 18.75 -1.97
CA ARG A 249 11.80 19.41 -2.36
C ARG A 249 11.86 20.88 -1.89
N ARG A 250 10.75 21.62 -2.00
CA ARG A 250 10.66 23.00 -1.53
C ARG A 250 10.81 23.12 -0.02
N TRP A 251 10.18 22.24 0.74
CA TRP A 251 10.29 22.24 2.19
C TRP A 251 11.68 21.84 2.69
N TRP A 252 12.38 21.01 1.93
CA TRP A 252 13.69 20.43 2.30
C TRP A 252 14.90 21.15 1.69
N GLN A 253 14.73 22.31 1.09
CA GLN A 253 15.87 23.04 0.53
C GLN A 253 16.89 23.39 1.63
N PRO A 254 18.17 22.98 1.49
CA PRO A 254 19.25 23.42 2.36
C PRO A 254 19.33 24.95 2.30
N GLY A 255 19.34 25.62 3.47
CA GLY A 255 19.43 27.08 3.55
C GLY A 255 18.09 27.84 3.52
N ALA A 256 16.93 27.17 3.40
CA ALA A 256 15.64 27.86 3.53
C ALA A 256 15.44 28.36 4.96
N THR A 257 15.12 29.65 5.10
CA THR A 257 14.84 30.29 6.40
C THR A 257 13.59 29.68 7.04
N VAL A 258 13.53 29.64 8.38
CA VAL A 258 12.38 29.13 9.14
C VAL A 258 11.09 29.84 8.71
N GLY A 259 11.13 31.17 8.47
CA GLY A 259 9.97 31.92 8.00
C GLY A 259 9.47 31.51 6.62
N ARG A 260 10.35 31.15 5.67
CA ARG A 260 9.94 30.65 4.35
C ARG A 260 9.27 29.28 4.46
N ARG A 261 9.85 28.37 5.25
CA ARG A 261 9.25 27.05 5.49
C ARG A 261 7.88 27.15 6.14
N GLY A 262 7.74 28.02 7.15
CA GLY A 262 6.47 28.29 7.82
C GLY A 262 5.41 28.84 6.85
N ARG A 263 5.77 29.76 5.97
CA ARG A 263 4.87 30.32 4.96
C ARG A 263 4.41 29.25 3.95
N GLU A 264 5.30 28.43 3.44
CA GLU A 264 4.96 27.34 2.51
C GLU A 264 4.03 26.30 3.16
N LEU A 265 4.28 25.98 4.44
CA LEU A 265 3.40 25.09 5.22
C LEU A 265 2.02 25.70 5.45
N LEU A 266 1.94 27.00 5.79
CA LEU A 266 0.68 27.70 5.96
C LEU A 266 -0.10 27.79 4.66
N LEU A 267 0.54 28.06 3.52
CA LEU A 267 -0.13 28.10 2.22
C LEU A 267 -0.67 26.72 1.81
N THR A 268 0.08 25.65 2.07
CA THR A 268 -0.40 24.29 1.80
C THR A 268 -1.55 23.88 2.72
N ALA A 269 -1.44 24.20 4.01
CA ALA A 269 -2.52 23.96 4.97
C ALA A 269 -3.78 24.76 4.61
N ALA A 270 -3.65 26.03 4.24
CA ALA A 270 -4.76 26.86 3.80
C ALA A 270 -5.41 26.30 2.53
N GLY A 271 -4.62 25.87 1.54
CA GLY A 271 -5.11 25.24 0.33
C GLY A 271 -5.90 23.95 0.62
N LEU A 272 -5.38 23.10 1.51
CA LEU A 272 -6.07 21.89 1.96
C LEU A 272 -7.38 22.22 2.70
N LEU A 273 -7.36 23.20 3.61
CA LEU A 273 -8.57 23.62 4.33
C LEU A 273 -9.64 24.18 3.40
N LEU A 274 -9.26 24.88 2.33
CA LEU A 274 -10.19 25.36 1.31
C LEU A 274 -10.83 24.22 0.48
N LEU A 275 -10.14 23.10 0.32
CA LEU A 275 -10.64 21.93 -0.42
C LEU A 275 -11.57 21.04 0.41
N LEU A 276 -11.52 21.10 1.76
CA LEU A 276 -12.31 20.24 2.63
C LEU A 276 -13.83 20.49 2.52
N PRO A 277 -14.37 21.73 2.57
CA PRO A 277 -15.82 21.94 2.49
C PRO A 277 -16.43 21.46 1.17
N PRO A 278 -15.89 21.80 -0.03
CA PRO A 278 -16.46 21.31 -1.27
C PRO A 278 -16.34 19.79 -1.43
N SER A 279 -15.23 19.19 -1.00
CA SER A 279 -15.08 17.73 -1.05
C SER A 279 -16.00 17.00 -0.08
N GLY A 280 -16.26 17.57 1.12
CA GLY A 280 -17.22 17.03 2.07
C GLY A 280 -18.67 17.09 1.54
N ARG A 281 -19.05 18.18 0.87
CA ARG A 281 -20.35 18.30 0.19
C ARG A 281 -20.49 17.31 -0.95
N LEU A 282 -19.43 17.13 -1.75
CA LEU A 282 -19.42 16.15 -2.85
C LEU A 282 -19.66 14.73 -2.38
N LEU A 283 -19.10 14.37 -1.20
CA LEU A 283 -19.30 13.05 -0.59
C LEU A 283 -20.61 12.94 0.19
N GLY A 284 -21.36 14.02 0.38
CA GLY A 284 -22.53 14.02 1.26
C GLY A 284 -22.19 13.66 2.71
N LEU A 285 -21.02 14.07 3.21
CA LEU A 285 -20.56 13.70 4.55
C LEU A 285 -21.39 14.39 5.62
N HIS A 286 -22.40 13.68 6.11
CA HIS A 286 -23.16 14.02 7.30
C HIS A 286 -22.82 13.03 8.42
N TRP A 287 -21.75 13.29 9.14
CA TRP A 287 -21.21 12.37 10.16
C TRP A 287 -22.27 11.92 11.18
N ALA A 288 -23.14 12.83 11.60
CA ALA A 288 -24.22 12.49 12.54
C ALA A 288 -25.20 11.49 11.92
N GLY A 289 -25.61 11.67 10.66
CA GLY A 289 -26.48 10.74 9.93
C GLY A 289 -25.83 9.40 9.67
N LEU A 290 -24.53 9.39 9.36
CA LEU A 290 -23.77 8.15 9.17
C LEU A 290 -23.73 7.30 10.45
N LEU A 291 -23.53 7.94 11.60
CA LEU A 291 -23.43 7.25 12.88
C LEU A 291 -24.80 6.85 13.47
N SER A 292 -25.88 7.59 13.14
CA SER A 292 -27.22 7.25 13.61
C SER A 292 -27.84 6.03 12.91
N GLY A 293 -27.38 5.70 11.70
CA GLY A 293 -27.79 4.51 10.94
C GLY A 293 -27.06 3.22 11.34
N TRP A 294 -26.25 3.26 12.38
CA TRP A 294 -25.41 2.14 12.82
C TRP A 294 -26.25 0.96 13.33
N SER A 295 -26.20 -0.15 12.60
CA SER A 295 -26.82 -1.42 12.99
C SER A 295 -25.78 -2.55 12.95
N TRP A 296 -25.43 -3.09 14.13
CA TRP A 296 -24.56 -4.25 14.20
C TRP A 296 -25.34 -5.51 14.55
N PRO A 297 -24.90 -6.68 14.09
CA PRO A 297 -25.48 -7.94 14.53
C PRO A 297 -25.31 -8.10 16.05
N PRO A 298 -26.26 -8.74 16.73
CA PRO A 298 -26.13 -9.04 18.14
C PRO A 298 -24.83 -9.80 18.43
N VAL A 299 -24.17 -9.49 19.54
CA VAL A 299 -22.92 -10.15 19.94
C VAL A 299 -23.07 -11.67 20.00
N ALA A 300 -24.26 -12.17 20.39
CA ALA A 300 -24.56 -13.59 20.40
C ALA A 300 -24.44 -14.27 19.04
N VAL A 301 -24.75 -13.57 17.94
CA VAL A 301 -24.60 -14.08 16.57
C VAL A 301 -23.13 -14.15 16.17
N LEU A 302 -22.34 -13.16 16.58
CA LEU A 302 -20.88 -13.13 16.33
C LEU A 302 -20.13 -14.25 17.07
N LEU A 303 -20.66 -14.70 18.20
CA LEU A 303 -20.03 -15.74 19.04
C LEU A 303 -20.57 -17.16 18.77
N GLN A 304 -21.31 -17.39 17.69
CA GLN A 304 -21.81 -18.72 17.33
C GLN A 304 -20.66 -19.72 17.12
N ALA A 305 -20.80 -20.90 17.74
CA ALA A 305 -19.74 -21.91 17.73
C ALA A 305 -19.48 -22.56 16.36
N ASP A 306 -20.47 -22.56 15.47
CA ASP A 306 -20.40 -23.25 14.19
C ASP A 306 -19.36 -22.63 13.24
N GLY A 307 -19.14 -21.33 13.32
CA GLY A 307 -18.10 -20.62 12.55
C GLY A 307 -16.66 -21.08 12.85
N TRP A 308 -16.43 -21.76 13.98
CA TRP A 308 -15.10 -22.28 14.35
C TRP A 308 -14.80 -23.66 13.76
N ARG A 309 -15.76 -24.32 13.09
CA ARG A 309 -15.62 -25.66 12.49
C ARG A 309 -15.02 -25.64 11.07
N GLN A 310 -14.33 -24.59 10.70
CA GLN A 310 -13.68 -24.46 9.38
C GLN A 310 -12.42 -25.33 9.28
N PRO A 311 -11.99 -25.74 8.07
CA PRO A 311 -10.74 -26.49 7.85
C PRO A 311 -9.53 -25.55 7.90
N TRP A 312 -9.21 -25.03 9.10
CA TRP A 312 -8.25 -23.94 9.32
C TRP A 312 -6.87 -24.19 8.71
N LEU A 313 -6.34 -25.43 8.82
CA LEU A 313 -5.02 -25.76 8.27
C LEU A 313 -4.98 -25.63 6.74
N ALA A 314 -6.03 -26.03 6.06
CA ALA A 314 -6.13 -25.91 4.62
C ALA A 314 -6.29 -24.44 4.20
N LEU A 315 -7.11 -23.66 4.91
CA LEU A 315 -7.34 -22.23 4.63
C LEU A 315 -6.09 -21.39 4.89
N ILE A 316 -5.41 -21.61 6.00
CA ILE A 316 -4.14 -20.95 6.32
C ILE A 316 -3.08 -21.37 5.30
N GLY A 317 -2.95 -22.66 5.02
CA GLY A 317 -1.99 -23.19 4.06
C GLY A 317 -2.14 -22.59 2.67
N SER A 318 -3.37 -22.51 2.15
CA SER A 318 -3.64 -21.89 0.83
C SER A 318 -3.36 -20.37 0.83
N THR A 319 -3.70 -19.65 1.91
CA THR A 319 -3.38 -18.22 2.05
C THR A 319 -1.87 -17.98 2.09
N LEU A 320 -1.12 -18.81 2.83
CA LEU A 320 0.34 -18.72 2.89
C LEU A 320 1.00 -19.09 1.57
N ALA A 321 0.51 -20.13 0.89
CA ALA A 321 1.01 -20.55 -0.43
C ALA A 321 0.80 -19.42 -1.47
N LEU A 322 -0.39 -18.80 -1.49
CA LEU A 322 -0.68 -17.64 -2.33
C LEU A 322 0.25 -16.47 -2.01
N THR A 323 0.42 -16.15 -0.73
CA THR A 323 1.30 -15.07 -0.27
C THR A 323 2.74 -15.31 -0.68
N LEU A 324 3.26 -16.52 -0.45
CA LEU A 324 4.63 -16.89 -0.78
C LEU A 324 4.88 -16.80 -2.29
N LEU A 325 3.99 -17.38 -3.09
CA LEU A 325 4.09 -17.36 -4.54
C LEU A 325 4.06 -15.93 -5.08
N ALA A 326 3.08 -15.12 -4.65
CA ALA A 326 2.97 -13.73 -5.07
C ALA A 326 4.18 -12.89 -4.64
N SER A 327 4.69 -13.11 -3.42
CA SER A 327 5.84 -12.39 -2.88
C SER A 327 7.13 -12.73 -3.63
N LEU A 328 7.40 -14.00 -3.87
CA LEU A 328 8.59 -14.44 -4.61
C LEU A 328 8.58 -13.92 -6.05
N LEU A 329 7.41 -13.95 -6.71
CA LEU A 329 7.22 -13.38 -8.04
C LEU A 329 7.44 -11.86 -8.03
N ALA A 330 6.84 -11.13 -7.08
CA ALA A 330 6.95 -9.68 -7.00
C ALA A 330 8.39 -9.22 -6.74
N VAL A 331 9.07 -9.85 -5.76
CA VAL A 331 10.44 -9.51 -5.38
C VAL A 331 11.42 -9.93 -6.47
N GLY A 332 11.21 -11.07 -7.10
CA GLY A 332 12.13 -11.61 -8.10
C GLY A 332 12.01 -10.99 -9.49
N ALA A 333 10.81 -10.54 -9.89
CA ALA A 333 10.56 -10.10 -11.26
C ALA A 333 11.43 -8.89 -11.66
N ALA A 334 11.49 -7.84 -10.83
CA ALA A 334 12.18 -6.61 -11.17
C ALA A 334 13.70 -6.80 -11.36
N PRO A 335 14.45 -7.49 -10.46
CA PRO A 335 15.88 -7.74 -10.66
C PRO A 335 16.17 -8.56 -11.90
N TRP A 336 15.38 -9.61 -12.16
CA TRP A 336 15.58 -10.44 -13.35
C TRP A 336 15.29 -9.68 -14.64
N LEU A 337 14.18 -8.93 -14.70
CA LEU A 337 13.83 -8.13 -15.88
C LEU A 337 14.88 -7.06 -16.16
N LEU A 338 15.38 -6.36 -15.14
CA LEU A 338 16.45 -5.39 -15.29
C LEU A 338 17.74 -6.03 -15.77
N LEU A 339 18.14 -7.19 -15.23
CA LEU A 339 19.34 -7.90 -15.63
C LEU A 339 19.26 -8.39 -17.09
N LEU A 340 18.13 -9.00 -17.46
CA LEU A 340 17.92 -9.52 -18.81
C LEU A 340 17.88 -8.41 -19.86
N LEU A 341 17.19 -7.30 -19.54
CA LEU A 341 16.94 -6.20 -20.47
C LEU A 341 18.03 -5.11 -20.44
N ARG A 342 19.06 -5.24 -19.57
CA ARG A 342 20.15 -4.24 -19.41
C ARG A 342 20.84 -3.83 -20.70
N PRO A 343 21.06 -4.73 -21.70
CA PRO A 343 21.72 -4.34 -22.93
C PRO A 343 20.94 -3.33 -23.79
N TRP A 344 19.62 -3.26 -23.62
CA TRP A 344 18.76 -2.43 -24.45
C TRP A 344 18.36 -1.13 -23.74
N PRO A 345 18.74 0.06 -24.24
CA PRO A 345 18.45 1.35 -23.58
C PRO A 345 16.95 1.67 -23.51
N TRP A 346 16.16 1.21 -24.50
CA TRP A 346 14.71 1.41 -24.52
C TRP A 346 13.96 0.56 -23.47
N ALA A 347 14.55 -0.56 -23.07
CA ALA A 347 13.92 -1.51 -22.14
C ALA A 347 13.68 -0.89 -20.75
N ARG A 348 14.54 0.05 -20.33
CA ARG A 348 14.32 0.79 -19.08
C ARG A 348 13.02 1.60 -19.13
N ARG A 349 12.76 2.29 -20.26
CA ARG A 349 11.53 3.07 -20.45
C ARG A 349 10.30 2.16 -20.47
N LEU A 350 10.41 1.02 -21.14
CA LEU A 350 9.34 0.01 -21.14
C LEU A 350 9.05 -0.52 -19.74
N LEU A 351 10.08 -0.88 -18.97
CA LEU A 351 9.91 -1.33 -17.57
C LEU A 351 9.25 -0.27 -16.70
N GLN A 352 9.61 1.01 -16.88
CA GLN A 352 8.97 2.12 -16.16
C GLN A 352 7.49 2.26 -16.54
N ALA A 353 7.16 2.16 -17.84
CA ALA A 353 5.78 2.23 -18.32
C ALA A 353 4.93 1.05 -17.83
N VAL A 354 5.46 -0.18 -17.94
CA VAL A 354 4.80 -1.40 -17.42
C VAL A 354 4.65 -1.31 -15.90
N GLY A 355 5.68 -0.84 -15.19
CA GLY A 355 5.63 -0.64 -13.74
C GLY A 355 4.61 0.43 -13.33
N LEU A 356 4.42 1.49 -14.13
CA LEU A 356 3.35 2.46 -13.90
C LEU A 356 1.97 1.81 -14.08
N LEU A 357 1.76 1.08 -15.18
CA LEU A 357 0.51 0.36 -15.44
C LEU A 357 0.21 -0.66 -14.33
N ALA A 358 1.22 -1.40 -13.88
CA ALA A 358 1.08 -2.36 -12.78
C ALA A 358 0.63 -1.70 -11.47
N ARG A 359 1.06 -0.47 -11.21
CA ARG A 359 0.64 0.30 -10.03
C ARG A 359 -0.73 0.96 -10.18
N LEU A 360 -1.14 1.26 -11.42
CA LEU A 360 -2.44 1.85 -11.74
C LEU A 360 -3.58 0.85 -11.61
N LEU A 361 -3.35 -0.40 -12.05
CA LEU A 361 -4.34 -1.46 -12.02
C LEU A 361 -4.39 -2.07 -10.59
N PRO A 362 -5.49 -1.88 -9.85
CA PRO A 362 -5.67 -2.59 -8.59
C PRO A 362 -5.67 -4.12 -8.80
N PRO A 363 -5.15 -4.91 -7.83
CA PRO A 363 -5.08 -6.38 -7.96
C PRO A 363 -6.38 -7.07 -8.36
N PRO A 364 -7.59 -6.68 -7.88
CA PRO A 364 -8.84 -7.31 -8.33
C PRO A 364 -9.12 -7.12 -9.81
N LEU A 365 -8.83 -5.95 -10.37
CA LEU A 365 -9.03 -5.70 -11.80
C LEU A 365 -8.04 -6.49 -12.65
N THR A 366 -6.78 -6.54 -12.21
CA THR A 366 -5.77 -7.39 -12.86
C THR A 366 -6.16 -8.87 -12.80
N ALA A 367 -6.70 -9.32 -11.67
CA ALA A 367 -7.18 -10.68 -11.50
C ALA A 367 -8.37 -10.97 -12.43
N LEU A 368 -9.34 -10.05 -12.55
CA LEU A 368 -10.45 -10.18 -13.50
C LEU A 368 -9.96 -10.26 -14.95
N LEU A 369 -8.99 -9.47 -15.34
CA LEU A 369 -8.38 -9.54 -16.68
C LEU A 369 -7.70 -10.90 -16.91
N LEU A 370 -7.01 -11.43 -15.91
CA LEU A 370 -6.36 -12.74 -16.01
C LEU A 370 -7.36 -13.88 -16.13
N LEU A 371 -8.57 -13.75 -15.56
CA LEU A 371 -9.63 -14.75 -15.71
C LEU A 371 -10.17 -14.87 -17.14
N PHE A 372 -9.91 -13.90 -18.02
CA PHE A 372 -10.25 -14.07 -19.45
C PHE A 372 -9.44 -15.16 -20.12
N VAL A 373 -8.24 -15.47 -19.62
CA VAL A 373 -7.34 -16.48 -20.21
C VAL A 373 -6.94 -17.60 -19.25
N CYS A 374 -7.06 -17.36 -17.94
CA CYS A 374 -6.68 -18.32 -16.90
C CYS A 374 -7.91 -18.90 -16.21
N ARG A 375 -7.83 -20.17 -15.83
CA ARG A 375 -8.81 -20.80 -14.93
C ARG A 375 -8.76 -20.15 -13.55
N PRO A 376 -9.91 -19.96 -12.87
CA PRO A 376 -9.93 -19.47 -11.49
C PRO A 376 -9.02 -20.31 -10.58
N GLY A 377 -8.31 -19.67 -9.66
CA GLY A 377 -7.43 -20.36 -8.71
C GLY A 377 -6.28 -19.53 -8.19
N VAL A 378 -5.35 -20.19 -7.52
CA VAL A 378 -4.20 -19.56 -6.87
C VAL A 378 -3.26 -18.83 -7.85
N LEU A 379 -3.05 -19.38 -9.05
CA LEU A 379 -2.08 -18.83 -9.99
C LEU A 379 -2.47 -17.45 -10.54
N PRO A 380 -3.67 -17.22 -11.11
CA PRO A 380 -4.06 -15.88 -11.57
C PRO A 380 -4.12 -14.87 -10.42
N ALA A 381 -4.53 -15.28 -9.22
CA ALA A 381 -4.50 -14.42 -8.04
C ALA A 381 -3.08 -14.04 -7.65
N ALA A 382 -2.15 -15.00 -7.62
CA ALA A 382 -0.74 -14.74 -7.33
C ALA A 382 -0.09 -13.82 -8.38
N LEU A 383 -0.40 -14.04 -9.66
CA LEU A 383 0.09 -13.19 -10.76
C LEU A 383 -0.46 -11.76 -10.66
N ALA A 384 -1.73 -11.57 -10.30
CA ALA A 384 -2.33 -10.26 -10.13
C ALA A 384 -1.67 -9.47 -8.97
N LEU A 385 -1.50 -10.11 -7.82
CA LEU A 385 -0.80 -9.53 -6.67
C LEU A 385 0.67 -9.26 -6.99
N ALA A 386 1.34 -10.22 -7.65
CA ALA A 386 2.73 -10.09 -8.03
C ALA A 386 2.95 -8.94 -9.03
N PHE A 387 2.09 -8.80 -10.04
CA PHE A 387 2.18 -7.74 -11.05
C PHE A 387 2.12 -6.36 -10.40
N HIS A 388 1.12 -6.13 -9.55
CA HIS A 388 0.96 -4.86 -8.83
C HIS A 388 2.18 -4.54 -7.95
N ASN A 389 2.60 -5.52 -7.15
CA ASN A 389 3.69 -5.35 -6.19
C ASN A 389 5.06 -5.28 -6.87
N ALA A 390 5.27 -5.98 -7.98
CA ALA A 390 6.48 -5.86 -8.81
C ALA A 390 6.63 -4.46 -9.42
N GLY A 391 5.53 -3.80 -9.78
CA GLY A 391 5.55 -2.40 -10.22
C GLY A 391 6.08 -1.45 -9.16
N ILE A 392 5.71 -1.67 -7.90
CA ILE A 392 6.19 -0.87 -6.75
C ILE A 392 7.66 -1.17 -6.45
N LEU A 393 8.01 -2.46 -6.35
CA LEU A 393 9.37 -2.91 -6.05
C LEU A 393 10.35 -2.56 -7.18
N GLY A 394 9.90 -2.63 -8.43
CA GLY A 394 10.71 -2.25 -9.59
C GLY A 394 11.09 -0.77 -9.60
N ARG A 395 10.14 0.11 -9.25
CA ARG A 395 10.43 1.54 -9.05
C ARG A 395 11.46 1.75 -7.95
N LEU A 396 11.26 1.13 -6.79
CA LEU A 396 12.18 1.24 -5.66
C LEU A 396 13.59 0.73 -6.01
N LEU A 397 13.68 -0.37 -6.78
CA LEU A 397 14.98 -0.89 -7.24
C LEU A 397 15.69 0.11 -8.15
N LEU A 398 14.95 0.73 -9.08
CA LEU A 398 15.53 1.75 -9.97
C LEU A 398 16.02 2.97 -9.18
N GLU A 399 15.23 3.48 -8.23
CA GLU A 399 15.61 4.61 -7.37
C GLU A 399 16.84 4.27 -6.51
N GLN A 400 16.93 3.05 -6.00
CA GLN A 400 18.11 2.58 -5.24
C GLN A 400 19.36 2.48 -6.12
N LEU A 401 19.24 1.93 -7.33
CA LEU A 401 20.36 1.83 -8.27
C LEU A 401 20.86 3.21 -8.73
N GLU A 402 20.00 4.22 -8.77
CA GLU A 402 20.38 5.60 -9.04
C GLU A 402 21.12 6.26 -7.87
N ALA A 403 20.84 5.82 -6.65
CA ALA A 403 21.47 6.35 -5.43
C ALA A 403 22.80 5.65 -5.07
N VAL A 404 23.09 4.47 -5.65
CA VAL A 404 24.33 3.73 -5.41
C VAL A 404 25.51 4.38 -6.13
N ASP A 405 26.70 4.33 -5.51
CA ASP A 405 27.96 4.77 -6.15
C ASP A 405 28.18 4.07 -7.51
N PRO A 406 28.25 4.83 -8.61
CA PRO A 406 28.41 4.25 -9.95
C PRO A 406 29.81 3.72 -10.23
N ARG A 407 30.82 4.06 -9.41
CA ARG A 407 32.24 3.71 -9.65
C ARG A 407 32.50 2.22 -9.81
N PRO A 408 31.94 1.30 -8.98
CA PRO A 408 32.17 -0.13 -9.14
C PRO A 408 31.63 -0.68 -10.48
N GLU A 409 30.44 -0.22 -10.92
CA GLU A 409 29.89 -0.60 -12.21
C GLU A 409 30.74 -0.05 -13.37
N GLN A 410 31.20 1.20 -13.27
CA GLN A 410 32.05 1.83 -14.27
C GLN A 410 33.42 1.13 -14.38
N ALA A 411 34.05 0.82 -13.24
CA ALA A 411 35.33 0.11 -13.24
C ALA A 411 35.25 -1.26 -13.93
N LEU A 412 34.18 -2.01 -13.71
CA LEU A 412 33.95 -3.27 -14.40
C LEU A 412 33.77 -3.08 -15.90
N ARG A 413 33.07 -2.04 -16.32
CA ARG A 413 32.89 -1.71 -17.76
C ARG A 413 34.17 -1.31 -18.42
N THR A 414 35.03 -0.51 -17.77
CA THR A 414 36.33 -0.13 -18.29
C THR A 414 37.29 -1.34 -18.36
N ALA A 415 37.10 -2.34 -17.49
CA ALA A 415 37.82 -3.61 -17.55
C ALA A 415 37.26 -4.59 -18.59
N GLY A 416 36.28 -4.17 -19.44
CA GLY A 416 35.72 -4.99 -20.51
C GLY A 416 34.52 -5.85 -20.13
N ALA A 417 33.97 -5.73 -18.92
CA ALA A 417 32.78 -6.47 -18.52
C ALA A 417 31.53 -6.02 -19.31
N GLY A 418 30.74 -6.99 -19.74
CA GLY A 418 29.45 -6.70 -20.41
C GLY A 418 28.45 -6.01 -19.50
N PRO A 419 27.41 -5.36 -20.05
CA PRO A 419 26.43 -4.58 -19.27
C PRO A 419 25.74 -5.37 -18.15
N ARG A 420 25.46 -6.67 -18.38
CA ARG A 420 24.85 -7.56 -17.37
C ARG A 420 25.82 -7.90 -16.26
N GLN A 421 27.08 -8.18 -16.60
CA GLN A 421 28.12 -8.51 -15.59
C GLN A 421 28.45 -7.29 -14.73
N ALA A 422 28.55 -6.11 -15.33
CA ALA A 422 28.80 -4.86 -14.62
C ALA A 422 27.65 -4.53 -13.64
N LEU A 423 26.38 -4.73 -14.03
CA LEU A 423 25.23 -4.56 -13.15
C LEU A 423 25.26 -5.60 -12.01
N LEU A 424 25.47 -6.89 -12.34
CA LEU A 424 25.41 -7.99 -11.39
C LEU A 424 26.49 -7.91 -10.30
N HIS A 425 27.69 -7.52 -10.67
CA HIS A 425 28.85 -7.50 -9.75
C HIS A 425 29.17 -6.09 -9.21
N GLY A 426 28.74 -5.03 -9.90
CA GLY A 426 28.98 -3.63 -9.51
C GLY A 426 27.85 -3.02 -8.68
N ALA A 427 26.65 -2.92 -9.23
CA ALA A 427 25.56 -2.18 -8.59
C ALA A 427 24.63 -3.06 -7.72
N TYR A 428 24.31 -4.28 -8.13
CA TYR A 428 23.41 -5.16 -7.38
C TYR A 428 23.87 -5.49 -5.95
N PRO A 429 25.16 -5.77 -5.67
CA PRO A 429 25.60 -6.04 -4.31
C PRO A 429 25.29 -4.91 -3.33
N ALA A 430 25.39 -3.66 -3.75
CA ALA A 430 25.11 -2.51 -2.93
C ALA A 430 23.60 -2.30 -2.69
N ALA A 431 22.77 -2.55 -3.70
CA ALA A 431 21.31 -2.39 -3.60
C ALA A 431 20.61 -3.58 -2.91
N ALA A 432 21.23 -4.78 -2.92
CA ALA A 432 20.57 -6.04 -2.58
C ALA A 432 19.92 -6.04 -1.17
N ARG A 433 20.65 -5.59 -0.16
CA ARG A 433 20.15 -5.64 1.24
C ARG A 433 18.93 -4.76 1.45
N THR A 434 19.00 -3.52 0.99
CA THR A 434 17.91 -2.56 1.11
C THR A 434 16.70 -3.01 0.32
N TYR A 435 16.90 -3.52 -0.91
CA TYR A 435 15.83 -4.05 -1.73
C TYR A 435 15.14 -5.27 -1.09
N LEU A 436 15.90 -6.24 -0.57
CA LEU A 436 15.35 -7.42 0.10
C LEU A 436 14.64 -7.06 1.41
N ALA A 437 15.13 -6.07 2.14
CA ALA A 437 14.44 -5.54 3.32
C ALA A 437 13.07 -4.94 2.94
N TYR A 438 13.00 -4.23 1.82
CA TYR A 438 11.73 -3.77 1.25
C TYR A 438 10.86 -4.93 0.76
N GLY A 439 11.45 -5.95 0.14
CA GLY A 439 10.78 -7.18 -0.27
C GLY A 439 10.10 -7.88 0.90
N ALA A 440 10.78 -8.03 2.03
CA ALA A 440 10.22 -8.61 3.26
C ALA A 440 9.03 -7.79 3.78
N TYR A 441 9.13 -6.46 3.80
CA TYR A 441 8.01 -5.59 4.15
C TYR A 441 6.83 -5.75 3.18
N ARG A 442 7.09 -5.82 1.86
CA ARG A 442 6.01 -6.00 0.86
C ARG A 442 5.37 -7.37 0.94
N SER A 443 6.08 -8.41 1.36
CA SER A 443 5.50 -9.74 1.59
C SER A 443 4.42 -9.73 2.69
N ASP A 444 4.65 -8.96 3.77
CA ASP A 444 3.62 -8.72 4.78
C ASP A 444 2.41 -7.96 4.23
N VAL A 445 2.64 -6.97 3.37
CA VAL A 445 1.54 -6.25 2.70
C VAL A 445 0.77 -7.18 1.75
N ILE A 446 1.48 -8.00 0.96
CA ILE A 446 0.86 -9.00 0.06
C ILE A 446 -0.01 -9.98 0.85
N LEU A 447 0.42 -10.43 2.03
CA LEU A 447 -0.40 -11.29 2.90
C LEU A 447 -1.75 -10.65 3.21
N ARG A 448 -1.77 -9.36 3.52
CA ARG A 448 -3.02 -8.60 3.76
C ARG A 448 -3.82 -8.36 2.47
N GLU A 449 -3.16 -8.24 1.33
CA GLU A 449 -3.80 -8.08 0.02
C GLU A 449 -4.42 -9.38 -0.52
N THR A 450 -4.11 -10.57 0.04
CA THR A 450 -4.68 -11.85 -0.42
C THR A 450 -6.20 -11.90 -0.37
N VAL A 451 -6.82 -11.19 0.58
CA VAL A 451 -8.29 -11.06 0.66
C VAL A 451 -8.86 -10.38 -0.58
N VAL A 452 -8.14 -9.40 -1.12
CA VAL A 452 -8.58 -8.60 -2.27
C VAL A 452 -8.79 -9.46 -3.52
N VAL A 453 -7.98 -10.51 -3.68
CA VAL A 453 -8.06 -11.46 -4.80
C VAL A 453 -8.88 -12.73 -4.47
N GLY A 454 -9.49 -12.79 -3.31
CA GLY A 454 -10.45 -13.85 -2.96
C GLY A 454 -11.62 -13.95 -3.97
N LEU A 455 -12.01 -12.82 -4.57
CA LEU A 455 -13.03 -12.73 -5.61
C LEU A 455 -12.78 -13.63 -6.85
N VAL A 456 -11.54 -14.00 -7.12
CA VAL A 456 -11.18 -14.83 -8.28
C VAL A 456 -11.03 -16.32 -7.93
N GLY A 457 -11.56 -16.74 -6.78
CA GLY A 457 -11.56 -18.14 -6.39
C GLY A 457 -10.17 -18.67 -6.01
N ALA A 458 -9.29 -17.81 -5.48
CA ALA A 458 -7.94 -18.20 -5.10
C ALA A 458 -7.86 -19.19 -3.94
N GLY A 459 -8.97 -19.45 -3.27
CA GLY A 459 -9.01 -20.24 -2.03
C GLY A 459 -8.51 -19.43 -0.80
N GLY A 460 -8.43 -20.10 0.33
CA GLY A 460 -7.90 -19.52 1.57
C GLY A 460 -8.89 -18.67 2.36
N LEU A 461 -8.36 -18.03 3.40
CA LEU A 461 -9.15 -17.24 4.35
C LEU A 461 -9.90 -16.07 3.69
N GLY A 462 -9.32 -15.49 2.62
CA GLY A 462 -9.93 -14.35 1.92
C GLY A 462 -11.25 -14.69 1.24
N VAL A 463 -11.37 -15.87 0.62
CA VAL A 463 -12.60 -16.33 -0.05
C VAL A 463 -13.70 -16.54 0.99
N VAL A 464 -13.39 -17.32 2.03
CA VAL A 464 -14.37 -17.62 3.12
C VAL A 464 -14.87 -16.33 3.75
N LEU A 465 -13.97 -15.36 4.00
CA LEU A 465 -14.36 -14.09 4.59
C LEU A 465 -15.28 -13.26 3.68
N LEU A 466 -14.97 -13.22 2.38
CA LEU A 466 -15.81 -12.53 1.39
C LEU A 466 -17.18 -13.20 1.24
N GLU A 467 -17.23 -14.54 1.23
CA GLU A 467 -18.46 -15.32 1.19
C GLU A 467 -19.30 -15.07 2.46
N ALA A 468 -18.69 -15.16 3.64
CA ALA A 468 -19.38 -14.93 4.91
C ALA A 468 -19.92 -13.50 5.02
N LEU A 469 -19.18 -12.49 4.54
CA LEU A 469 -19.63 -11.10 4.48
C LEU A 469 -20.76 -10.90 3.46
N SER A 470 -20.67 -11.52 2.27
CA SER A 470 -21.69 -11.36 1.24
C SER A 470 -23.01 -12.08 1.58
N SER A 471 -22.95 -13.18 2.32
CA SER A 471 -24.10 -13.96 2.79
C SER A 471 -24.64 -13.54 4.16
N PHE A 472 -24.05 -12.49 4.78
CA PHE A 472 -24.37 -12.04 6.13
C PHE A 472 -24.21 -13.13 7.20
N ALA A 473 -23.33 -14.11 6.97
CA ALA A 473 -23.04 -15.21 7.88
C ALA A 473 -22.12 -14.74 9.05
N TRP A 474 -22.62 -13.88 9.91
CA TRP A 474 -21.85 -13.20 10.95
C TRP A 474 -21.13 -14.14 11.93
N GLY A 475 -21.70 -15.33 12.17
CA GLY A 475 -21.08 -16.35 13.00
C GLY A 475 -19.75 -16.88 12.43
N GLU A 476 -19.55 -16.80 11.10
CA GLU A 476 -18.31 -17.19 10.43
C GLU A 476 -17.31 -16.04 10.31
N VAL A 477 -17.80 -14.80 10.23
CA VAL A 477 -16.97 -13.61 10.04
C VAL A 477 -15.94 -13.45 11.16
N LEU A 478 -16.39 -13.52 12.42
CA LEU A 478 -15.49 -13.28 13.56
C LEU A 478 -14.36 -14.32 13.66
N PRO A 479 -14.61 -15.65 13.60
CA PRO A 479 -13.55 -16.66 13.59
C PRO A 479 -12.53 -16.45 12.49
N VAL A 480 -12.98 -16.20 11.26
CA VAL A 480 -12.07 -15.97 10.12
C VAL A 480 -11.26 -14.69 10.31
N LEU A 481 -11.85 -13.60 10.80
CA LEU A 481 -11.15 -12.36 11.13
C LEU A 481 -10.07 -12.57 12.19
N VAL A 482 -10.37 -13.32 13.26
CA VAL A 482 -9.41 -13.60 14.33
C VAL A 482 -8.23 -14.39 13.82
N VAL A 483 -8.46 -15.46 13.06
CA VAL A 483 -7.41 -16.27 12.47
C VAL A 483 -6.59 -15.45 11.46
N TYR A 484 -7.26 -14.67 10.62
CA TYR A 484 -6.60 -13.82 9.63
C TYR A 484 -5.75 -12.72 10.30
N ALA A 485 -6.27 -12.04 11.32
CA ALA A 485 -5.53 -11.06 12.09
C ALA A 485 -4.32 -11.69 12.80
N GLY A 486 -4.48 -12.87 13.39
CA GLY A 486 -3.37 -13.63 13.97
C GLY A 486 -2.28 -13.95 12.96
N LEU A 487 -2.67 -14.41 11.76
CA LEU A 487 -1.75 -14.73 10.68
C LEU A 487 -0.99 -13.48 10.19
N THR A 488 -1.66 -12.36 10.01
CA THR A 488 -1.06 -11.10 9.56
C THR A 488 -0.14 -10.50 10.63
N LEU A 489 -0.49 -10.58 11.91
CA LEU A 489 0.41 -10.16 13.00
C LEU A 489 1.67 -11.02 13.09
N ALA A 490 1.54 -12.34 12.89
CA ALA A 490 2.69 -13.23 12.80
C ALA A 490 3.56 -12.89 11.57
N GLY A 491 2.95 -12.67 10.40
CA GLY A 491 3.64 -12.24 9.18
C GLY A 491 4.40 -10.92 9.37
N GLU A 492 3.77 -9.92 10.01
CA GLU A 492 4.40 -8.64 10.34
C GLU A 492 5.63 -8.81 11.23
N THR A 493 5.53 -9.66 12.27
CA THR A 493 6.67 -9.91 13.18
C THR A 493 7.84 -10.59 12.46
N ILE A 494 7.55 -11.57 11.61
CA ILE A 494 8.57 -12.26 10.79
C ILE A 494 9.23 -11.27 9.83
N ALA A 495 8.44 -10.48 9.10
CA ALA A 495 8.92 -9.47 8.17
C ALA A 495 9.82 -8.42 8.87
N ASP A 496 9.43 -7.96 10.05
CA ASP A 496 10.22 -7.01 10.85
C ASP A 496 11.56 -7.61 11.31
N VAL A 497 11.58 -8.86 11.76
CA VAL A 497 12.82 -9.57 12.14
C VAL A 497 13.74 -9.73 10.93
N CYS A 498 13.21 -10.17 9.78
CA CYS A 498 13.98 -10.31 8.55
C CYS A 498 14.57 -8.96 8.10
N ARG A 499 13.75 -7.91 8.11
CA ARG A 499 14.17 -6.55 7.74
C ARG A 499 15.30 -6.04 8.64
N ARG A 500 15.16 -6.17 9.96
CA ARG A 500 16.20 -5.74 10.91
C ARG A 500 17.52 -6.48 10.69
N ARG A 501 17.49 -7.80 10.52
CA ARG A 501 18.70 -8.60 10.25
C ARG A 501 19.38 -8.19 8.94
N LEU A 502 18.61 -7.93 7.86
CA LEU A 502 19.16 -7.52 6.58
C LEU A 502 19.83 -6.14 6.65
N LEU A 503 19.25 -5.19 7.40
CA LEU A 503 19.79 -3.84 7.54
C LEU A 503 20.97 -3.77 8.53
N GLN A 504 20.92 -4.51 9.65
CA GLN A 504 22.00 -4.53 10.67
C GLN A 504 23.28 -5.20 10.14
N ALA A 505 23.16 -6.22 9.30
CA ALA A 505 24.31 -6.85 8.66
C ALA A 505 25.10 -5.91 7.71
N GLY A 506 24.62 -4.69 7.46
CA GLY A 506 25.24 -3.63 6.65
C GLY A 506 25.96 -2.53 7.44
N GLY A 507 25.77 -2.48 8.75
CA GLY A 507 26.26 -1.41 9.63
C GLY A 507 27.65 -1.67 10.26
N VAL A 508 28.41 -2.61 9.72
CA VAL A 508 29.83 -2.84 10.08
C VAL A 508 30.65 -2.69 8.82
N ALA A 509 30.89 -1.45 8.41
CA ALA A 509 32.04 -1.02 7.61
C ALA A 509 32.18 0.50 7.78
#